data_bb691f192ed5e0a6e1394eabaaae3744
#
_entry.id   bb691f192ed5e0a6e1394eabaaae3744
#
_cell.length_a   1.000
_cell.length_b   1.000
_cell.length_c   1.000
_cell.angle_alpha   90.00
_cell.angle_beta   90.00
_cell.angle_gamma   90.00
#
_symmetry.space_group_name_H-M   'P 1'
#
loop_
_entity.id
_entity.type
_entity.pdbx_description
1 polymer ?
#
loop_
_entity_poly.entity_id
_entity_poly.type
_entity_poly.pdbx_seq_one_letter_code
_entity_poly.pdbx_strand_id
1 'polypeptide(L)'
;MTSLDYVHAASIADAVALLNVPTLRCRPIAGGTDLVVAMRQRGPWFDRLVDVAAIPELCEIEETPAEIRIGAAVTFARAAASPLLREVAPLLVQACLSVGSPQIRNAGTLGGNVINAAPCADSLPPLVALDATAHLAGPEGERTLPVSQLAVSPHHATLRPGELLTHFTFARMPRGTRSTFIKLGRRNAQSISRLSVAAAGRTGGAGVVDFVRLAPGAALPHTDRMLQVEALLLGQTPSPDLFRAAGELAARLMIDITGRRWSTEYKEIAIQGLVEQALAAVFGADPS
;
A
#
# COMPACT_ATOMS: atom_id res chain seq x y z
N MET A 1 12.06 36.09 -4.41
CA MET A 1 11.91 34.64 -4.14
C MET A 1 11.56 34.50 -2.67
N THR A 2 10.34 34.16 -2.33
CA THR A 2 9.97 33.82 -0.94
C THR A 2 10.81 32.59 -0.54
N SER A 3 11.59 32.74 0.53
CA SER A 3 12.36 31.64 1.11
C SER A 3 11.39 30.55 1.58
N LEU A 4 11.56 29.32 1.10
CA LEU A 4 10.81 28.18 1.61
C LEU A 4 11.28 27.91 3.05
N ASP A 5 10.33 27.93 3.98
CA ASP A 5 10.59 27.63 5.38
C ASP A 5 10.67 26.11 5.58
N TYR A 6 11.62 25.65 6.43
CA TYR A 6 11.81 24.22 6.73
C TYR A 6 11.98 24.07 8.25
N VAL A 7 11.06 23.35 8.87
CA VAL A 7 11.02 23.15 10.32
C VAL A 7 10.92 21.65 10.65
N HIS A 8 11.55 21.26 11.77
CA HIS A 8 11.45 19.89 12.29
C HIS A 8 10.38 19.82 13.36
N ALA A 9 9.53 18.83 13.29
CA ALA A 9 8.57 18.53 14.34
C ALA A 9 9.16 17.51 15.32
N ALA A 10 9.02 17.80 16.63
CA ALA A 10 9.53 16.96 17.70
C ALA A 10 8.56 15.83 18.10
N SER A 11 7.26 15.99 17.81
CA SER A 11 6.20 15.03 18.12
C SER A 11 5.04 15.15 17.13
N ILE A 12 4.09 14.19 17.18
CA ILE A 12 2.85 14.25 16.37
C ILE A 12 2.07 15.54 16.69
N ALA A 13 1.93 15.89 17.96
CA ALA A 13 1.21 17.10 18.37
C ALA A 13 1.89 18.37 17.84
N ASP A 14 3.22 18.43 17.89
CA ASP A 14 4.01 19.53 17.33
C ASP A 14 3.85 19.61 15.81
N ALA A 15 3.91 18.47 15.11
CA ALA A 15 3.69 18.41 13.67
C ALA A 15 2.30 18.94 13.29
N VAL A 16 1.25 18.52 13.98
CA VAL A 16 -0.12 19.02 13.76
C VAL A 16 -0.19 20.54 13.99
N ALA A 17 0.43 21.06 15.06
CA ALA A 17 0.46 22.50 15.33
C ALA A 17 1.19 23.27 14.21
N LEU A 18 2.35 22.79 13.76
CA LEU A 18 3.15 23.40 12.70
C LEU A 18 2.46 23.35 11.33
N LEU A 19 1.68 22.29 11.05
CA LEU A 19 0.89 22.14 9.82
C LEU A 19 -0.35 23.04 9.78
N ASN A 20 -0.83 23.53 10.94
CA ASN A 20 -2.07 24.31 11.07
C ASN A 20 -1.84 25.80 11.33
N VAL A 21 -0.73 26.36 10.90
CA VAL A 21 -0.51 27.81 10.97
C VAL A 21 -1.38 28.50 9.93
N PRO A 22 -2.37 29.35 10.34
CA PRO A 22 -3.41 29.85 9.42
C PRO A 22 -2.91 30.70 8.23
N THR A 23 -1.74 31.34 8.41
CA THR A 23 -1.16 32.24 7.41
C THR A 23 -0.23 31.56 6.42
N LEU A 24 0.03 30.25 6.58
CA LEU A 24 1.00 29.50 5.78
C LEU A 24 0.36 28.26 5.15
N ARG A 25 0.72 27.99 3.91
CA ARG A 25 0.45 26.72 3.28
C ARG A 25 1.55 25.73 3.69
N CYS A 26 1.26 24.92 4.69
CA CYS A 26 2.22 23.96 5.23
C CYS A 26 2.07 22.58 4.53
N ARG A 27 3.19 21.84 4.42
CA ARG A 27 3.21 20.49 3.87
C ARG A 27 4.12 19.60 4.71
N PRO A 28 3.68 18.39 5.12
CA PRO A 28 4.57 17.43 5.77
C PRO A 28 5.56 16.86 4.75
N ILE A 29 6.78 16.62 5.21
CA ILE A 29 7.81 15.90 4.47
C ILE A 29 8.39 14.80 5.37
N ALA A 30 8.49 13.58 4.83
CA ALA A 30 9.27 12.49 5.43
C ALA A 30 10.44 12.18 4.47
N GLY A 31 10.40 11.08 3.73
CA GLY A 31 11.50 10.72 2.80
C GLY A 31 11.70 11.64 1.59
N GLY A 32 10.75 12.48 1.24
CA GLY A 32 10.84 13.47 0.17
C GLY A 32 10.96 12.91 -1.26
N THR A 33 10.96 11.61 -1.46
CA THR A 33 11.26 10.95 -2.75
C THR A 33 10.30 11.31 -3.88
N ASP A 34 9.06 11.65 -3.58
CA ASP A 34 8.07 12.17 -4.53
C ASP A 34 7.97 13.69 -4.46
N LEU A 35 7.90 14.25 -3.24
CA LEU A 35 7.67 15.68 -3.02
C LEU A 35 8.78 16.54 -3.59
N VAL A 36 10.05 16.18 -3.38
CA VAL A 36 11.21 16.94 -3.91
C VAL A 36 11.24 16.88 -5.43
N VAL A 37 10.89 15.75 -6.04
CA VAL A 37 10.78 15.64 -7.51
C VAL A 37 9.69 16.57 -8.04
N ALA A 38 8.52 16.57 -7.41
CA ALA A 38 7.42 17.46 -7.79
C ALA A 38 7.78 18.95 -7.63
N MET A 39 8.51 19.30 -6.56
CA MET A 39 9.01 20.67 -6.34
C MET A 39 10.00 21.11 -7.41
N ARG A 40 10.89 20.22 -7.86
CA ARG A 40 11.84 20.53 -8.95
C ARG A 40 11.13 20.77 -10.28
N GLN A 41 10.01 20.10 -10.53
CA GLN A 41 9.26 20.20 -11.77
C GLN A 41 8.35 21.44 -11.84
N ARG A 42 7.70 21.80 -10.72
CA ARG A 42 6.65 22.81 -10.67
C ARG A 42 6.99 24.01 -9.80
N GLY A 43 8.11 24.01 -9.11
CA GLY A 43 8.38 24.90 -7.99
C GLY A 43 7.58 24.54 -6.73
N PRO A 44 7.94 25.08 -5.56
CA PRO A 44 7.18 24.89 -4.34
C PRO A 44 5.82 25.63 -4.44
N TRP A 45 4.73 24.93 -4.10
CA TRP A 45 3.36 25.50 -4.04
C TRP A 45 2.85 25.66 -2.62
N PHE A 46 3.76 25.62 -1.66
CA PHE A 46 3.56 25.80 -0.23
C PHE A 46 4.67 26.72 0.31
N ASP A 47 4.45 27.23 1.50
CA ASP A 47 5.30 28.24 2.16
C ASP A 47 6.24 27.59 3.16
N ARG A 48 5.80 26.44 3.77
CA ARG A 48 6.56 25.71 4.81
C ARG A 48 6.53 24.20 4.56
N LEU A 49 7.70 23.57 4.76
CA LEU A 49 7.83 22.12 4.97
C LEU A 49 7.98 21.81 6.45
N VAL A 50 7.19 20.85 6.93
CA VAL A 50 7.27 20.32 8.29
C VAL A 50 7.88 18.92 8.20
N ASP A 51 9.12 18.77 8.64
CA ASP A 51 9.82 17.48 8.65
C ASP A 51 9.28 16.62 9.80
N VAL A 52 8.73 15.46 9.42
CA VAL A 52 8.16 14.47 10.32
C VAL A 52 8.94 13.15 10.32
N ALA A 53 10.04 13.08 9.57
CA ALA A 53 10.76 11.82 9.33
C ALA A 53 11.39 11.23 10.60
N ALA A 54 11.72 12.08 11.59
CA ALA A 54 12.42 11.68 12.80
C ALA A 54 11.53 11.58 14.04
N ILE A 55 10.22 11.79 13.91
CA ILE A 55 9.28 11.61 15.02
C ILE A 55 9.27 10.13 15.43
N PRO A 56 9.64 9.78 16.67
CA PRO A 56 9.83 8.39 17.08
C PRO A 56 8.59 7.51 16.84
N GLU A 57 7.41 8.00 17.22
CA GLU A 57 6.13 7.28 17.12
C GLU A 57 5.74 6.98 15.66
N LEU A 58 6.23 7.79 14.71
CA LEU A 58 6.01 7.55 13.28
C LEU A 58 6.99 6.52 12.68
N CYS A 59 8.03 6.18 13.42
CA CYS A 59 9.09 5.28 12.96
C CYS A 59 8.97 3.85 13.50
N GLU A 60 8.05 3.55 14.40
CA GLU A 60 7.96 2.28 15.10
C GLU A 60 7.25 1.19 14.28
N ILE A 61 7.68 -0.06 14.48
CA ILE A 61 7.00 -1.26 14.04
C ILE A 61 6.87 -2.14 15.29
N GLU A 62 5.64 -2.38 15.72
CA GLU A 62 5.36 -3.09 16.95
C GLU A 62 4.17 -4.04 16.82
N GLU A 63 4.14 -5.02 17.70
CA GLU A 63 3.01 -5.90 17.87
C GLU A 63 2.36 -5.64 19.22
N THR A 64 1.07 -5.45 19.22
CA THR A 64 0.24 -5.41 20.43
C THR A 64 -0.56 -6.71 20.55
N PRO A 65 -1.22 -7.01 21.68
CA PRO A 65 -2.08 -8.18 21.79
C PRO A 65 -3.23 -8.21 20.77
N ALA A 66 -3.62 -7.06 20.21
CA ALA A 66 -4.76 -6.94 19.29
C ALA A 66 -4.32 -6.86 17.82
N GLU A 67 -3.19 -6.22 17.52
CA GLU A 67 -2.84 -5.83 16.15
C GLU A 67 -1.35 -5.56 15.96
N ILE A 68 -0.95 -5.50 14.70
CA ILE A 68 0.37 -5.02 14.26
C ILE A 68 0.23 -3.53 13.93
N ARG A 69 1.16 -2.72 14.46
CA ARG A 69 1.25 -1.29 14.19
C ARG A 69 2.50 -0.96 13.39
N ILE A 70 2.36 -0.11 12.36
CA ILE A 70 3.47 0.37 11.53
C ILE A 70 3.37 1.89 11.41
N GLY A 71 4.33 2.62 11.92
CA GLY A 71 4.40 4.07 11.82
C GLY A 71 4.51 4.57 10.38
N ALA A 72 3.93 5.72 10.09
CA ALA A 72 3.86 6.27 8.72
C ALA A 72 5.23 6.69 8.16
N ALA A 73 6.21 7.03 9.01
CA ALA A 73 7.58 7.35 8.61
C ALA A 73 8.49 6.11 8.52
N VAL A 74 7.98 4.90 8.75
CA VAL A 74 8.73 3.66 8.49
C VAL A 74 9.12 3.62 7.01
N THR A 75 10.42 3.53 6.75
CA THR A 75 10.95 3.44 5.38
C THR A 75 10.72 2.05 4.78
N PHE A 76 10.68 1.95 3.46
CA PHE A 76 10.59 0.65 2.77
C PHE A 76 11.73 -0.30 3.18
N ALA A 77 12.96 0.23 3.33
CA ALA A 77 14.10 -0.58 3.77
C ALA A 77 13.90 -1.12 5.19
N ARG A 78 13.39 -0.30 6.11
CA ARG A 78 13.13 -0.70 7.49
C ARG A 78 11.98 -1.71 7.58
N ALA A 79 10.90 -1.51 6.84
CA ALA A 79 9.80 -2.47 6.73
C ALA A 79 10.29 -3.83 6.18
N ALA A 80 11.09 -3.81 5.11
CA ALA A 80 11.64 -5.02 4.50
C ALA A 80 12.65 -5.76 5.41
N ALA A 81 13.34 -5.05 6.30
CA ALA A 81 14.30 -5.63 7.24
C ALA A 81 13.64 -6.17 8.51
N SER A 82 12.38 -5.79 8.82
CA SER A 82 11.68 -6.15 10.05
C SER A 82 11.42 -7.66 10.14
N PRO A 83 11.94 -8.35 11.17
CA PRO A 83 11.63 -9.77 11.38
C PRO A 83 10.14 -10.02 11.63
N LEU A 84 9.48 -9.11 12.38
CA LEU A 84 8.04 -9.16 12.63
C LEU A 84 7.24 -9.13 11.33
N LEU A 85 7.51 -8.15 10.44
CA LEU A 85 6.77 -8.05 9.17
C LEU A 85 7.06 -9.21 8.22
N ARG A 86 8.26 -9.78 8.25
CA ARG A 86 8.57 -11.00 7.48
C ARG A 86 7.73 -12.20 7.92
N GLU A 87 7.39 -12.27 9.20
CA GLU A 87 6.54 -13.33 9.75
C GLU A 87 5.05 -13.05 9.45
N VAL A 88 4.57 -11.84 9.76
CA VAL A 88 3.12 -11.56 9.80
C VAL A 88 2.56 -10.98 8.52
N ALA A 89 3.38 -10.37 7.67
CA ALA A 89 2.97 -9.68 6.45
C ALA A 89 4.00 -9.84 5.30
N PRO A 90 4.34 -11.08 4.88
CA PRO A 90 5.34 -11.30 3.82
C PRO A 90 5.04 -10.54 2.53
N LEU A 91 3.76 -10.43 2.14
CA LEU A 91 3.33 -9.67 0.96
C LEU A 91 3.75 -8.19 1.04
N LEU A 92 3.70 -7.55 2.22
CA LEU A 92 4.14 -6.16 2.40
C LEU A 92 5.66 -6.05 2.29
N VAL A 93 6.39 -7.01 2.86
CA VAL A 93 7.86 -7.06 2.75
C VAL A 93 8.29 -7.22 1.29
N GLN A 94 7.66 -8.11 0.51
CA GLN A 94 7.94 -8.28 -0.92
C GLN A 94 7.67 -7.01 -1.71
N ALA A 95 6.55 -6.33 -1.42
CA ALA A 95 6.24 -5.04 -2.03
C ALA A 95 7.32 -3.99 -1.71
N CYS A 96 7.72 -3.85 -0.45
CA CYS A 96 8.77 -2.93 -0.03
C CYS A 96 10.10 -3.19 -0.75
N LEU A 97 10.49 -4.44 -0.91
CA LEU A 97 11.71 -4.83 -1.64
C LEU A 97 11.65 -4.48 -3.13
N SER A 98 10.45 -4.43 -3.72
CA SER A 98 10.23 -4.14 -5.14
C SER A 98 10.26 -2.64 -5.48
N VAL A 99 10.22 -1.74 -4.46
CA VAL A 99 10.19 -0.29 -4.66
C VAL A 99 11.56 0.23 -5.08
N GLY A 100 11.63 0.94 -6.19
CA GLY A 100 12.75 1.76 -6.62
C GLY A 100 14.14 1.14 -6.45
N SER A 101 15.12 1.98 -6.13
CA SER A 101 16.49 1.59 -5.79
C SER A 101 16.67 1.47 -4.27
N PRO A 102 17.79 0.89 -3.77
CA PRO A 102 18.12 0.92 -2.34
C PRO A 102 18.08 2.32 -1.73
N GLN A 103 18.57 3.34 -2.45
CA GLN A 103 18.56 4.74 -2.01
C GLN A 103 17.11 5.25 -1.82
N ILE A 104 16.21 4.93 -2.76
CA ILE A 104 14.79 5.27 -2.65
C ILE A 104 14.16 4.55 -1.46
N ARG A 105 14.45 3.25 -1.28
CA ARG A 105 13.91 2.48 -0.15
C ARG A 105 14.41 2.96 1.22
N ASN A 106 15.62 3.48 1.29
CA ASN A 106 16.19 4.02 2.52
C ASN A 106 15.55 5.35 2.94
N ALA A 107 14.99 6.11 2.01
CA ALA A 107 14.37 7.40 2.25
C ALA A 107 12.85 7.36 2.18
N GLY A 108 12.28 6.72 1.15
CA GLY A 108 10.82 6.63 0.95
C GLY A 108 10.14 5.87 2.07
N THR A 109 8.98 6.38 2.52
CA THR A 109 8.22 5.86 3.65
C THR A 109 6.89 5.24 3.20
N LEU A 110 6.36 4.31 3.97
CA LEU A 110 5.05 3.71 3.73
C LEU A 110 3.94 4.77 3.73
N GLY A 111 3.92 5.65 4.72
CA GLY A 111 2.93 6.73 4.80
C GLY A 111 3.05 7.70 3.63
N GLY A 112 4.27 8.11 3.25
CA GLY A 112 4.50 8.96 2.09
C GLY A 112 3.98 8.35 0.80
N ASN A 113 4.19 7.06 0.58
CA ASN A 113 3.72 6.32 -0.60
C ASN A 113 2.18 6.26 -0.67
N VAL A 114 1.53 5.95 0.46
CA VAL A 114 0.05 5.90 0.54
C VAL A 114 -0.56 7.28 0.32
N ILE A 115 -0.03 8.34 0.97
CA ILE A 115 -0.55 9.70 0.85
C ILE A 115 -0.28 10.31 -0.53
N ASN A 116 0.83 9.95 -1.18
CA ASN A 116 1.07 10.35 -2.56
C ASN A 116 0.04 9.75 -3.53
N ALA A 117 -0.61 8.65 -3.14
CA ALA A 117 -1.69 7.99 -3.86
C ALA A 117 -1.40 7.81 -5.36
N ALA A 118 -0.14 7.51 -5.71
CA ALA A 118 0.19 7.20 -7.09
C ALA A 118 -0.50 5.88 -7.48
N PRO A 119 -1.08 5.77 -8.70
CA PRO A 119 -1.74 4.54 -9.15
C PRO A 119 -0.84 3.30 -9.07
N CYS A 120 0.47 3.50 -9.13
CA CYS A 120 1.50 2.47 -9.07
C CYS A 120 2.15 2.36 -7.67
N ALA A 121 1.50 2.86 -6.62
CA ALA A 121 2.00 2.76 -5.25
C ALA A 121 2.01 1.30 -4.78
N ASP A 122 3.19 0.72 -4.65
CA ASP A 122 3.37 -0.71 -4.37
C ASP A 122 2.96 -1.12 -2.95
N SER A 123 2.91 -0.19 -1.98
CA SER A 123 2.46 -0.48 -0.61
C SER A 123 0.94 -0.57 -0.46
N LEU A 124 0.17 0.03 -1.39
CA LEU A 124 -1.29 0.05 -1.30
C LEU A 124 -1.93 -1.35 -1.40
N PRO A 125 -1.64 -2.18 -2.42
CA PRO A 125 -2.26 -3.50 -2.52
C PRO A 125 -2.02 -4.40 -1.31
N PRO A 126 -0.78 -4.52 -0.75
CA PRO A 126 -0.56 -5.27 0.47
C PRO A 126 -1.32 -4.74 1.68
N LEU A 127 -1.31 -3.42 1.91
CA LEU A 127 -2.04 -2.83 3.04
C LEU A 127 -3.56 -3.04 2.91
N VAL A 128 -4.10 -2.95 1.69
CA VAL A 128 -5.51 -3.24 1.42
C VAL A 128 -5.83 -4.73 1.60
N ALA A 129 -4.97 -5.64 1.14
CA ALA A 129 -5.13 -7.09 1.37
C ALA A 129 -5.01 -7.47 2.87
N LEU A 130 -4.28 -6.69 3.67
CA LEU A 130 -4.21 -6.84 5.13
C LEU A 130 -5.43 -6.27 5.85
N ASP A 131 -6.39 -5.64 5.14
CA ASP A 131 -7.47 -4.82 5.73
C ASP A 131 -6.93 -3.75 6.69
N ALA A 132 -5.82 -3.13 6.31
CA ALA A 132 -5.16 -2.17 7.16
C ALA A 132 -6.02 -0.91 7.38
N THR A 133 -6.02 -0.44 8.62
CA THR A 133 -6.61 0.82 9.05
C THR A 133 -5.53 1.90 9.09
N ALA A 134 -5.80 3.05 8.50
CA ALA A 134 -4.98 4.24 8.58
C ALA A 134 -5.44 5.12 9.76
N HIS A 135 -4.49 5.60 10.56
CA HIS A 135 -4.72 6.48 11.69
C HIS A 135 -4.20 7.87 11.38
N LEU A 136 -5.03 8.86 11.59
CA LEU A 136 -4.77 10.26 11.27
C LEU A 136 -4.89 11.11 12.51
N ALA A 137 -3.99 12.07 12.69
CA ALA A 137 -4.07 13.11 13.70
C ALA A 137 -4.22 14.48 13.03
N GLY A 138 -5.07 15.33 13.56
CA GLY A 138 -5.33 16.65 13.03
C GLY A 138 -5.82 17.64 14.10
N PRO A 139 -6.12 18.89 13.72
CA PRO A 139 -6.54 19.91 14.66
C PRO A 139 -7.88 19.61 15.36
N GLU A 140 -8.72 18.76 14.73
CA GLU A 140 -10.01 18.33 15.28
C GLU A 140 -9.90 17.02 16.11
N GLY A 141 -8.69 16.50 16.33
CA GLY A 141 -8.43 15.24 17.01
C GLY A 141 -7.98 14.13 16.06
N GLU A 142 -8.17 12.90 16.51
CA GLU A 142 -7.78 11.69 15.77
C GLU A 142 -8.97 11.07 15.05
N ARG A 143 -8.73 10.44 13.91
CA ARG A 143 -9.68 9.60 13.21
C ARG A 143 -9.00 8.45 12.50
N THR A 144 -9.79 7.44 12.18
CA THR A 144 -9.33 6.26 11.46
C THR A 144 -10.20 5.99 10.23
N LEU A 145 -9.61 5.34 9.24
CA LEU A 145 -10.34 4.83 8.07
C LEU A 145 -9.57 3.67 7.43
N PRO A 146 -10.25 2.79 6.68
CA PRO A 146 -9.56 1.78 5.87
C PRO A 146 -8.58 2.43 4.89
N VAL A 147 -7.43 1.80 4.67
CA VAL A 147 -6.43 2.30 3.70
C VAL A 147 -7.01 2.44 2.30
N SER A 148 -7.93 1.56 1.90
CA SER A 148 -8.63 1.66 0.60
C SER A 148 -9.45 2.95 0.45
N GLN A 149 -9.91 3.54 1.55
CA GLN A 149 -10.65 4.80 1.57
C GLN A 149 -9.76 6.03 1.74
N LEU A 150 -8.47 5.85 2.01
CA LEU A 150 -7.52 6.95 2.14
C LEU A 150 -7.00 7.41 0.77
N ALA A 151 -6.57 6.49 -0.08
CA ALA A 151 -6.08 6.78 -1.43
C ALA A 151 -7.20 6.55 -2.46
N VAL A 152 -8.06 7.55 -2.68
CA VAL A 152 -9.33 7.40 -3.41
C VAL A 152 -9.23 7.60 -4.92
N SER A 153 -8.20 8.26 -5.39
CA SER A 153 -7.94 8.45 -6.83
C SER A 153 -6.47 8.82 -7.06
N PRO A 154 -5.99 8.80 -8.32
CA PRO A 154 -4.61 9.13 -8.64
C PRO A 154 -4.17 10.46 -8.04
N HIS A 155 -3.14 10.41 -7.18
CA HIS A 155 -2.56 11.55 -6.47
C HIS A 155 -3.55 12.32 -5.58
N HIS A 156 -4.60 11.63 -5.10
CA HIS A 156 -5.59 12.22 -4.20
C HIS A 156 -5.85 11.32 -2.99
N ALA A 157 -5.47 11.81 -1.83
CA ALA A 157 -5.77 11.20 -0.53
C ALA A 157 -6.84 12.01 0.21
N THR A 158 -7.69 11.33 0.99
CA THR A 158 -8.79 11.94 1.77
C THR A 158 -8.32 12.61 3.06
N LEU A 159 -7.14 13.25 3.03
CA LEU A 159 -6.66 14.06 4.15
C LEU A 159 -7.43 15.37 4.23
N ARG A 160 -7.85 15.74 5.43
CA ARG A 160 -8.32 17.09 5.73
C ARG A 160 -7.15 18.06 5.86
N PRO A 161 -7.36 19.37 5.72
CA PRO A 161 -6.31 20.35 5.96
C PRO A 161 -5.69 20.15 7.36
N GLY A 162 -4.36 20.11 7.40
CA GLY A 162 -3.62 19.96 8.66
C GLY A 162 -3.60 18.57 9.29
N GLU A 163 -4.21 17.57 8.64
CA GLU A 163 -4.08 16.18 9.11
C GLU A 163 -2.74 15.56 8.70
N LEU A 164 -2.24 14.71 9.59
CA LEU A 164 -1.06 13.88 9.42
C LEU A 164 -1.43 12.41 9.55
N LEU A 165 -1.01 11.59 8.60
CA LEU A 165 -1.05 10.14 8.74
C LEU A 165 0.02 9.71 9.74
N THR A 166 -0.40 9.05 10.82
CA THR A 166 0.49 8.68 11.92
C THR A 166 0.97 7.24 11.85
N HIS A 167 0.09 6.30 11.59
CA HIS A 167 0.43 4.88 11.50
C HIS A 167 -0.66 4.08 10.79
N PHE A 168 -0.33 2.82 10.49
CA PHE A 168 -1.26 1.80 10.04
C PHE A 168 -1.39 0.72 11.10
N THR A 169 -2.59 0.14 11.23
CA THR A 169 -2.80 -1.07 12.02
C THR A 169 -3.51 -2.15 11.21
N PHE A 170 -3.23 -3.41 11.50
CA PHE A 170 -3.93 -4.56 10.95
C PHE A 170 -3.82 -5.77 11.88
N ALA A 171 -4.85 -6.62 11.89
CA ALA A 171 -4.83 -7.86 12.66
C ALA A 171 -3.90 -8.90 12.02
N ARG A 172 -3.31 -9.80 12.83
CA ARG A 172 -2.63 -10.97 12.28
C ARG A 172 -3.60 -11.76 11.40
N MET A 173 -3.12 -12.16 10.23
CA MET A 173 -3.85 -13.12 9.41
C MET A 173 -4.00 -14.47 10.13
N PRO A 174 -5.02 -15.27 9.80
CA PRO A 174 -5.21 -16.59 10.38
C PRO A 174 -3.95 -17.45 10.28
N ARG A 175 -3.65 -18.23 11.32
CA ARG A 175 -2.45 -19.09 11.33
C ARG A 175 -2.47 -20.05 10.14
N GLY A 176 -1.34 -20.21 9.47
CA GLY A 176 -1.19 -21.01 8.26
C GLY A 176 -1.56 -20.28 6.97
N THR A 177 -1.88 -18.97 7.04
CA THR A 177 -2.04 -18.15 5.84
C THR A 177 -0.70 -17.97 5.14
N ARG A 178 -0.68 -18.26 3.84
CA ARG A 178 0.43 -17.89 2.94
C ARG A 178 0.07 -16.58 2.24
N SER A 179 1.06 -15.80 1.86
CA SER A 179 0.81 -14.54 1.16
C SER A 179 1.93 -14.20 0.19
N THR A 180 1.58 -13.45 -0.84
CA THR A 180 2.54 -13.01 -1.87
C THR A 180 2.19 -11.63 -2.41
N PHE A 181 3.20 -10.95 -2.94
CA PHE A 181 3.04 -9.76 -3.76
C PHE A 181 3.81 -9.95 -5.07
N ILE A 182 3.11 -9.87 -6.19
CA ILE A 182 3.69 -10.00 -7.52
C ILE A 182 3.57 -8.69 -8.25
N LYS A 183 4.68 -8.23 -8.84
CA LYS A 183 4.77 -6.97 -9.56
C LYS A 183 5.17 -7.20 -11.01
N LEU A 184 4.39 -6.64 -11.92
CA LEU A 184 4.71 -6.57 -13.33
C LEU A 184 5.21 -5.18 -13.70
N GLY A 185 6.47 -5.08 -14.05
CA GLY A 185 7.13 -3.87 -14.53
C GLY A 185 7.73 -4.06 -15.92
N ARG A 186 8.31 -3.00 -16.48
CA ARG A 186 9.02 -3.08 -17.79
C ARG A 186 10.38 -3.80 -17.68
N ARG A 187 10.92 -3.95 -16.46
CA ARG A 187 12.20 -4.58 -16.13
C ARG A 187 12.14 -5.10 -14.71
N ASN A 188 13.06 -6.00 -14.35
CA ASN A 188 13.06 -6.70 -13.07
C ASN A 188 13.42 -5.80 -11.86
N ALA A 189 14.05 -4.65 -12.08
CA ALA A 189 14.44 -3.74 -11.01
C ALA A 189 14.16 -2.28 -11.40
N GLN A 190 13.94 -1.43 -10.39
CA GLN A 190 13.73 0.02 -10.54
C GLN A 190 12.65 0.35 -11.60
N SER A 191 11.57 -0.39 -11.60
CA SER A 191 10.47 -0.24 -12.55
C SER A 191 9.21 0.26 -11.83
N ILE A 192 8.49 1.15 -12.50
CA ILE A 192 7.13 1.51 -12.11
C ILE A 192 6.21 0.31 -12.39
N SER A 193 5.32 0.00 -11.44
CA SER A 193 4.33 -1.05 -11.60
C SER A 193 3.38 -0.73 -12.74
N ARG A 194 3.30 -1.64 -13.71
CA ARG A 194 2.24 -1.65 -14.71
C ARG A 194 0.97 -2.28 -14.16
N LEU A 195 1.16 -3.34 -13.39
CA LEU A 195 0.18 -4.05 -12.60
C LEU A 195 0.90 -4.69 -11.41
N SER A 196 0.20 -4.93 -10.33
CA SER A 196 0.65 -5.78 -9.24
C SER A 196 -0.55 -6.49 -8.62
N VAL A 197 -0.29 -7.56 -7.89
CA VAL A 197 -1.30 -8.31 -7.14
C VAL A 197 -0.74 -8.66 -5.78
N ALA A 198 -1.43 -8.27 -4.72
CA ALA A 198 -1.23 -8.78 -3.38
C ALA A 198 -2.28 -9.84 -3.10
N ALA A 199 -1.86 -11.03 -2.71
CA ALA A 199 -2.75 -12.12 -2.36
C ALA A 199 -2.35 -12.75 -1.02
N ALA A 200 -3.35 -13.13 -0.24
CA ALA A 200 -3.18 -13.91 0.98
C ALA A 200 -4.28 -14.98 1.04
N GLY A 201 -3.96 -16.17 1.53
CA GLY A 201 -4.96 -17.22 1.61
C GLY A 201 -4.50 -18.42 2.43
N ARG A 202 -5.48 -19.24 2.78
CA ARG A 202 -5.30 -20.48 3.54
C ARG A 202 -6.27 -21.54 3.07
N THR A 203 -5.81 -22.78 3.09
CA THR A 203 -6.64 -23.97 2.92
C THR A 203 -6.95 -24.56 4.30
N GLY A 204 -8.23 -24.79 4.58
CA GLY A 204 -8.67 -25.42 5.83
C GLY A 204 -8.48 -26.93 5.84
N GLY A 205 -8.86 -27.56 6.95
CA GLY A 205 -8.69 -29.00 7.16
C GLY A 205 -9.42 -29.90 6.15
N ALA A 206 -10.45 -29.39 5.47
CA ALA A 206 -11.15 -30.10 4.39
C ALA A 206 -10.49 -29.95 3.01
N GLY A 207 -9.34 -29.31 2.91
CA GLY A 207 -8.66 -29.07 1.63
C GLY A 207 -9.28 -27.97 0.77
N VAL A 208 -10.21 -27.20 1.32
CA VAL A 208 -10.86 -26.09 0.64
C VAL A 208 -10.34 -24.73 1.14
N VAL A 209 -10.45 -23.72 0.30
CA VAL A 209 -10.11 -22.33 0.67
C VAL A 209 -11.05 -21.83 1.76
N ASP A 210 -10.54 -21.57 2.96
CA ASP A 210 -11.30 -21.04 4.08
C ASP A 210 -10.95 -19.58 4.42
N PHE A 211 -9.87 -19.06 3.82
CA PHE A 211 -9.49 -17.66 3.89
C PHE A 211 -8.80 -17.24 2.60
N VAL A 212 -9.22 -16.11 2.04
CA VAL A 212 -8.56 -15.48 0.89
C VAL A 212 -8.78 -13.98 0.89
N ARG A 213 -7.74 -13.24 0.49
CA ARG A 213 -7.77 -11.82 0.21
C ARG A 213 -6.96 -11.53 -1.05
N LEU A 214 -7.46 -10.66 -1.91
CA LEU A 214 -6.82 -10.32 -3.17
C LEU A 214 -7.04 -8.85 -3.50
N ALA A 215 -5.94 -8.10 -3.63
CA ALA A 215 -5.96 -6.69 -3.97
C ALA A 215 -5.00 -6.41 -5.15
N PRO A 216 -5.50 -5.97 -6.32
CA PRO A 216 -4.67 -5.56 -7.45
C PRO A 216 -4.19 -4.12 -7.30
N GLY A 217 -2.97 -3.84 -7.75
CA GLY A 217 -2.40 -2.50 -7.86
C GLY A 217 -2.26 -2.05 -9.31
N ALA A 218 -2.36 -0.76 -9.57
CA ALA A 218 -2.31 -0.14 -10.90
C ALA A 218 -3.37 -0.68 -11.89
N ALA A 219 -4.38 -1.39 -11.40
CA ALA A 219 -5.46 -1.98 -12.19
C ALA A 219 -6.74 -1.15 -12.16
N LEU A 220 -7.09 -0.63 -10.98
CA LEU A 220 -8.32 0.10 -10.70
C LEU A 220 -8.04 1.61 -10.49
N PRO A 221 -9.06 2.48 -10.51
CA PRO A 221 -8.90 3.91 -10.20
C PRO A 221 -8.37 4.17 -8.79
N HIS A 222 -8.75 3.33 -7.85
CA HIS A 222 -8.22 3.22 -6.49
C HIS A 222 -7.97 1.75 -6.16
N THR A 223 -7.06 1.48 -5.24
CA THR A 223 -6.75 0.12 -4.83
C THR A 223 -7.82 -0.37 -3.85
N ASP A 224 -8.48 -1.47 -4.18
CA ASP A 224 -9.46 -2.14 -3.32
C ASP A 224 -9.37 -3.66 -3.48
N ARG A 225 -9.97 -4.41 -2.55
CA ARG A 225 -10.05 -5.88 -2.63
C ARG A 225 -11.05 -6.30 -3.72
N MET A 226 -10.73 -7.38 -4.42
CA MET A 226 -11.64 -7.99 -5.39
C MET A 226 -12.57 -9.01 -4.71
N LEU A 227 -13.53 -8.52 -3.92
CA LEU A 227 -14.43 -9.36 -3.12
C LEU A 227 -15.18 -10.43 -3.92
N GLN A 228 -15.52 -10.17 -5.18
CA GLN A 228 -16.18 -11.14 -6.05
C GLN A 228 -15.23 -12.28 -6.45
N VAL A 229 -13.94 -11.98 -6.66
CA VAL A 229 -12.92 -13.01 -6.92
C VAL A 229 -12.68 -13.84 -5.65
N GLU A 230 -12.63 -13.19 -4.50
CA GLU A 230 -12.49 -13.87 -3.21
C GLU A 230 -13.68 -14.80 -2.95
N ALA A 231 -14.91 -14.35 -3.22
CA ALA A 231 -16.13 -15.16 -3.09
C ALA A 231 -16.16 -16.37 -4.03
N LEU A 232 -15.59 -16.26 -5.25
CA LEU A 232 -15.44 -17.38 -6.17
C LEU A 232 -14.52 -18.47 -5.61
N LEU A 233 -13.49 -18.09 -4.86
CA LEU A 233 -12.46 -19.00 -4.34
C LEU A 233 -12.90 -19.68 -3.03
N LEU A 234 -13.65 -18.98 -2.17
CA LEU A 234 -14.04 -19.48 -0.85
C LEU A 234 -14.88 -20.78 -0.95
N GLY A 235 -14.53 -21.77 -0.13
CA GLY A 235 -15.19 -23.08 -0.10
C GLY A 235 -14.80 -24.01 -1.23
N GLN A 236 -13.97 -23.58 -2.20
CA GLN A 236 -13.54 -24.40 -3.32
C GLN A 236 -12.18 -25.09 -3.04
N THR A 237 -11.98 -26.24 -3.65
CA THR A 237 -10.65 -26.89 -3.65
C THR A 237 -9.74 -26.16 -4.63
N PRO A 238 -8.54 -25.74 -4.20
CA PRO A 238 -7.56 -25.07 -5.07
C PRO A 238 -7.22 -25.94 -6.30
N SER A 239 -7.31 -25.34 -7.48
CA SER A 239 -6.93 -26.00 -8.74
C SER A 239 -6.50 -24.98 -9.80
N PRO A 240 -5.71 -25.38 -10.78
CA PRO A 240 -5.32 -24.50 -11.90
C PRO A 240 -6.54 -23.90 -12.64
N ASP A 241 -7.60 -24.68 -12.82
CA ASP A 241 -8.82 -24.21 -13.49
C ASP A 241 -9.56 -23.16 -12.66
N LEU A 242 -9.61 -23.34 -11.33
CA LEU A 242 -10.18 -22.34 -10.43
C LEU A 242 -9.38 -21.03 -10.45
N PHE A 243 -8.04 -21.12 -10.48
CA PHE A 243 -7.17 -19.95 -10.54
C PHE A 243 -7.32 -19.19 -11.87
N ARG A 244 -7.46 -19.93 -12.98
CA ARG A 244 -7.76 -19.35 -14.30
C ARG A 244 -9.11 -18.61 -14.29
N ALA A 245 -10.16 -19.25 -13.79
CA ALA A 245 -11.48 -18.62 -13.65
C ALA A 245 -11.45 -17.35 -12.79
N ALA A 246 -10.66 -17.36 -11.68
CA ALA A 246 -10.43 -16.20 -10.85
C ALA A 246 -9.71 -15.05 -11.60
N GLY A 247 -8.69 -15.37 -12.40
CA GLY A 247 -7.99 -14.43 -13.26
C GLY A 247 -8.90 -13.80 -14.32
N GLU A 248 -9.71 -14.59 -14.99
CA GLU A 248 -10.69 -14.14 -15.97
C GLU A 248 -11.74 -13.22 -15.33
N LEU A 249 -12.23 -13.56 -14.13
CA LEU A 249 -13.16 -12.72 -13.38
C LEU A 249 -12.51 -11.39 -12.99
N ALA A 250 -11.26 -11.41 -12.51
CA ALA A 250 -10.52 -10.20 -12.17
C ALA A 250 -10.36 -9.26 -13.39
N ALA A 251 -10.09 -9.80 -14.56
CA ALA A 251 -10.00 -9.02 -15.80
C ALA A 251 -11.35 -8.40 -16.19
N ARG A 252 -12.44 -9.16 -16.12
CA ARG A 252 -13.80 -8.63 -16.35
C ARG A 252 -14.13 -7.48 -15.40
N LEU A 253 -13.93 -7.66 -14.10
CA LEU A 253 -14.20 -6.65 -13.08
C LEU A 253 -13.35 -5.38 -13.29
N MET A 254 -12.08 -5.54 -13.67
CA MET A 254 -11.23 -4.40 -14.01
C MET A 254 -11.82 -3.61 -15.18
N ILE A 255 -12.28 -4.28 -16.25
CA ILE A 255 -12.86 -3.63 -17.43
C ILE A 255 -14.20 -2.96 -17.08
N ASP A 256 -15.06 -3.63 -16.32
CA ASP A 256 -16.36 -3.10 -15.91
C ASP A 256 -16.21 -1.80 -15.12
N ILE A 257 -15.19 -1.70 -14.26
CA ILE A 257 -14.91 -0.51 -13.45
C ILE A 257 -14.20 0.59 -14.25
N THR A 258 -13.24 0.23 -15.10
CA THR A 258 -12.37 1.22 -15.76
C THR A 258 -12.84 1.62 -17.14
N GLY A 259 -13.71 0.85 -17.75
CA GLY A 259 -13.98 0.88 -19.18
C GLY A 259 -12.78 0.42 -20.03
N ARG A 260 -12.99 0.26 -21.33
CA ARG A 260 -11.90 -0.06 -22.26
C ARG A 260 -11.08 1.20 -22.57
N ARG A 261 -9.76 1.10 -22.38
CA ARG A 261 -8.76 2.16 -22.62
C ARG A 261 -7.67 1.61 -23.54
N TRP A 262 -6.79 2.48 -24.04
CA TRP A 262 -5.65 2.10 -24.87
C TRP A 262 -4.76 0.97 -24.29
N SER A 263 -4.68 0.85 -22.96
CA SER A 263 -3.88 -0.17 -22.26
C SER A 263 -4.66 -1.43 -21.90
N THR A 264 -5.97 -1.50 -22.19
CA THR A 264 -6.84 -2.58 -21.71
C THR A 264 -6.44 -3.92 -22.30
N GLU A 265 -6.15 -4.02 -23.59
CA GLU A 265 -5.76 -5.28 -24.25
C GLU A 265 -4.58 -5.93 -23.53
N TYR A 266 -3.56 -5.14 -23.21
CA TYR A 266 -2.41 -5.63 -22.47
C TYR A 266 -2.76 -5.99 -21.01
N LYS A 267 -3.50 -5.11 -20.31
CA LYS A 267 -3.82 -5.30 -18.90
C LYS A 267 -4.79 -6.45 -18.66
N GLU A 268 -5.71 -6.69 -19.57
CA GLU A 268 -6.68 -7.79 -19.52
C GLU A 268 -5.97 -9.16 -19.47
N ILE A 269 -5.00 -9.38 -20.34
CA ILE A 269 -4.20 -10.61 -20.35
C ILE A 269 -3.26 -10.67 -19.14
N ALA A 270 -2.63 -9.55 -18.83
CA ALA A 270 -1.62 -9.49 -17.78
C ALA A 270 -2.20 -9.70 -16.37
N ILE A 271 -3.39 -9.15 -16.07
CA ILE A 271 -4.01 -9.33 -14.76
C ILE A 271 -4.48 -10.77 -14.55
N GLN A 272 -4.96 -11.45 -15.60
CA GLN A 272 -5.30 -12.88 -15.55
C GLN A 272 -4.09 -13.69 -15.07
N GLY A 273 -2.99 -13.60 -15.80
CA GLY A 273 -1.78 -14.34 -15.45
C GLY A 273 -1.19 -13.98 -14.08
N LEU A 274 -1.27 -12.70 -13.67
CA LEU A 274 -0.79 -12.29 -12.34
C LEU A 274 -1.65 -12.85 -11.20
N VAL A 275 -2.98 -12.88 -11.37
CA VAL A 275 -3.90 -13.48 -10.40
C VAL A 275 -3.68 -14.98 -10.31
N GLU A 276 -3.60 -15.69 -11.43
CA GLU A 276 -3.29 -17.12 -11.48
C GLU A 276 -1.97 -17.42 -10.75
N GLN A 277 -0.91 -16.68 -11.08
CA GLN A 277 0.40 -16.83 -10.45
C GLN A 277 0.36 -16.55 -8.94
N ALA A 278 -0.36 -15.50 -8.51
CA ALA A 278 -0.48 -15.17 -7.10
C ALA A 278 -1.25 -16.26 -6.32
N LEU A 279 -2.33 -16.78 -6.89
CA LEU A 279 -3.11 -17.86 -6.28
C LEU A 279 -2.33 -19.18 -6.24
N ALA A 280 -1.59 -19.51 -7.30
CA ALA A 280 -0.69 -20.66 -7.32
C ALA A 280 0.40 -20.56 -6.25
N ALA A 281 0.98 -19.37 -6.06
CA ALA A 281 1.96 -19.13 -4.99
C ALA A 281 1.39 -19.25 -3.57
N VAL A 282 0.10 -18.91 -3.40
CA VAL A 282 -0.59 -18.96 -2.11
C VAL A 282 -1.12 -20.37 -1.80
N PHE A 283 -1.75 -21.04 -2.77
CA PHE A 283 -2.46 -22.31 -2.57
C PHE A 283 -1.76 -23.53 -3.20
N GLY A 284 -0.78 -23.31 -4.07
CA GLY A 284 0.01 -24.41 -4.65
C GLY A 284 0.82 -25.16 -3.62
N ALA A 285 1.14 -26.42 -3.88
CA ALA A 285 2.12 -27.16 -3.09
C ALA A 285 3.47 -26.43 -3.17
N ASP A 286 4.23 -26.44 -2.06
CA ASP A 286 5.61 -25.97 -2.11
C ASP A 286 6.34 -26.72 -3.22
N PRO A 287 7.07 -26.03 -4.10
CA PRO A 287 7.98 -26.73 -4.99
C PRO A 287 8.97 -27.50 -4.10
N SER A 288 8.80 -28.83 -4.07
CA SER A 288 9.66 -29.77 -3.37
C SER A 288 11.11 -29.66 -3.86
#